data_e949cbeaffe08f7d4f09e187c6e66565
#
_entry.id   e949cbeaffe08f7d4f09e187c6e66565
#
_cell.length_a   1.000
_cell.length_b   1.000
_cell.length_c   1.000
_cell.angle_alpha   90.00
_cell.angle_beta   90.00
_cell.angle_gamma   90.00
#
_symmetry.space_group_name_H-M   'P 1'
#
loop_
_entity.id
_entity.type
_entity.pdbx_description
1 polymer ?
#
loop_
_entity_poly.entity_id
_entity_poly.type
_entity_poly.pdbx_seq_one_letter_code
_entity_poly.pdbx_strand_id
1 'polypeptide(L)'
;MSIALEHLFDYDDFRKFMQDYFEEQKKMRSVFSHRFFAAKAGFSSSSYCLNVIRGRFNLTHKSIEKISKAMDFEPLQKEYFEALV
;
A
#
# COMPACT_ATOMS: atom_id res chain seq x y z
N MET A 1 4.10 -14.29 2.10
CA MET A 1 3.68 -13.60 3.32
C MET A 1 4.47 -12.29 3.45
N SER A 2 3.85 -11.23 3.91
CA SER A 2 4.51 -9.93 3.98
C SER A 2 4.88 -9.61 5.43
N ILE A 3 6.16 -9.31 5.65
CA ILE A 3 6.64 -8.90 6.97
C ILE A 3 6.10 -7.51 7.30
N ALA A 4 6.09 -6.60 6.33
CA ALA A 4 5.54 -5.26 6.53
C ALA A 4 4.06 -5.33 6.92
N LEU A 5 3.28 -6.18 6.25
CA LEU A 5 1.86 -6.33 6.53
C LEU A 5 1.62 -6.90 7.92
N GLU A 6 2.43 -7.85 8.36
CA GLU A 6 2.35 -8.43 9.71
C GLU A 6 2.63 -7.38 10.78
N HIS A 7 3.48 -6.40 10.48
CA HIS A 7 3.89 -5.36 11.42
C HIS A 7 3.17 -4.03 11.19
N LEU A 8 2.06 -4.05 10.45
CA LEU A 8 1.31 -2.83 10.15
C LEU A 8 0.99 -2.03 11.43
N PHE A 9 0.61 -2.71 12.49
CA PHE A 9 0.22 -2.03 13.74
C PHE A 9 1.40 -1.36 14.47
N ASP A 10 2.62 -1.60 14.02
CA ASP A 10 3.80 -0.96 14.59
C ASP A 10 4.19 0.32 13.84
N TYR A 11 3.56 0.59 12.70
CA TYR A 11 3.85 1.79 11.92
C TYR A 11 3.06 2.99 12.45
N ASP A 12 3.69 4.15 12.41
CA ASP A 12 3.04 5.42 12.71
C ASP A 12 3.00 6.35 11.48
N ASP A 13 3.45 5.86 10.34
CA ASP A 13 3.51 6.60 9.08
C ASP A 13 3.09 5.68 7.94
N PHE A 14 1.94 5.97 7.32
CA PHE A 14 1.41 5.10 6.28
C PHE A 14 2.30 5.07 5.03
N ARG A 15 3.02 6.16 4.75
CA ARG A 15 3.91 6.22 3.58
C ARG A 15 5.11 5.30 3.78
N LYS A 16 5.64 5.27 4.99
CA LYS A 16 6.75 4.35 5.33
C LYS A 16 6.30 2.91 5.23
N PHE A 17 5.10 2.61 5.73
CA PHE A 17 4.53 1.26 5.60
C PHE A 17 4.42 0.86 4.14
N MET A 18 3.86 1.73 3.30
CA MET A 18 3.70 1.43 1.87
C MET A 18 5.05 1.22 1.19
N GLN A 19 6.03 2.06 1.52
CA GLN A 19 7.38 1.92 0.96
C GLN A 19 7.97 0.56 1.31
N ASP A 20 7.91 0.18 2.57
CA ASP A 20 8.46 -1.10 3.03
C ASP A 20 7.74 -2.27 2.40
N TYR A 21 6.42 -2.20 2.29
CA TYR A 21 5.63 -3.24 1.65
C TYR A 21 6.05 -3.42 0.18
N PHE A 22 6.18 -2.31 -0.55
CA PHE A 22 6.55 -2.37 -1.96
C PHE A 22 7.96 -2.91 -2.17
N GLU A 23 8.92 -2.47 -1.37
CA GLU A 23 10.29 -2.97 -1.44
C GLU A 23 10.37 -4.46 -1.15
N GLU A 24 9.62 -4.90 -0.16
CA GLU A 24 9.56 -6.31 0.22
C GLU A 24 8.96 -7.16 -0.91
N GLN A 25 7.85 -6.71 -1.49
CA GLN A 25 7.20 -7.45 -2.56
C GLN A 25 8.09 -7.53 -3.81
N LYS A 26 8.84 -6.48 -4.10
CA LYS A 26 9.80 -6.49 -5.22
C LYS A 26 10.86 -7.56 -5.04
N LYS A 27 11.34 -7.75 -3.82
CA LYS A 27 12.34 -8.77 -3.51
C LYS A 27 11.78 -10.18 -3.61
N MET A 28 10.52 -10.35 -3.25
CA MET A 28 9.87 -11.66 -3.21
C MET A 28 9.33 -12.10 -4.56
N ARG A 29 8.97 -11.16 -5.42
CA ARG A 29 8.28 -11.45 -6.68
C ARG A 29 8.86 -10.60 -7.80
N SER A 30 9.44 -11.25 -8.80
CA SER A 30 10.08 -10.55 -9.92
C SER A 30 9.11 -9.72 -10.76
N VAL A 31 7.82 -10.09 -10.76
CA VAL A 31 6.80 -9.36 -11.53
C VAL A 31 6.25 -8.16 -10.80
N PHE A 32 6.56 -7.99 -9.53
CA PHE A 32 5.99 -6.90 -8.75
C PHE A 32 6.61 -5.56 -9.13
N SER A 33 5.77 -4.55 -9.31
CA SER A 33 6.19 -3.19 -9.63
C SER A 33 5.05 -2.25 -9.22
N HIS A 34 5.32 -0.95 -9.25
CA HIS A 34 4.25 0.03 -9.01
C HIS A 34 3.14 -0.09 -10.04
N ARG A 35 3.50 -0.40 -11.31
CA ARG A 35 2.52 -0.62 -12.37
C ARG A 35 1.67 -1.86 -12.09
N PHE A 36 2.32 -2.94 -11.69
CA PHE A 36 1.61 -4.18 -11.36
C PHE A 36 0.61 -3.95 -10.23
N PHE A 37 1.05 -3.29 -9.17
CA PHE A 37 0.17 -3.03 -8.03
C PHE A 37 -0.96 -2.08 -8.39
N ALA A 38 -0.67 -1.03 -9.16
CA ALA A 38 -1.70 -0.09 -9.60
C ALA A 38 -2.78 -0.79 -10.41
N ALA A 39 -2.39 -1.67 -11.32
CA ALA A 39 -3.34 -2.45 -12.11
C ALA A 39 -4.19 -3.36 -11.23
N LYS A 40 -3.54 -4.05 -10.28
CA LYS A 40 -4.23 -4.93 -9.35
C LYS A 40 -5.24 -4.18 -8.48
N ALA A 41 -4.87 -3.00 -8.03
CA ALA A 41 -5.72 -2.17 -7.17
C ALA A 41 -6.80 -1.43 -7.94
N GLY A 42 -6.67 -1.32 -9.26
CA GLY A 42 -7.63 -0.62 -10.09
C GLY A 42 -7.39 0.87 -10.21
N PHE A 43 -6.14 1.32 -10.05
CA PHE A 43 -5.79 2.72 -10.27
C PHE A 43 -5.55 2.98 -11.76
N SER A 44 -5.99 4.13 -12.23
CA SER A 44 -5.80 4.52 -13.63
C SER A 44 -4.36 4.95 -13.93
N SER A 45 -3.65 5.47 -12.92
CA SER A 45 -2.26 5.88 -13.06
C SER A 45 -1.33 4.84 -12.47
N SER A 46 -0.35 4.39 -13.25
CA SER A 46 0.62 3.39 -12.79
C SER A 46 1.60 3.95 -11.76
N SER A 47 1.72 5.27 -11.64
CA SER A 47 2.64 5.92 -10.72
C SER A 47 1.97 6.51 -9.49
N TYR A 48 0.67 6.31 -9.33
CA TYR A 48 -0.07 6.93 -8.23
C TYR A 48 0.51 6.55 -6.85
N CYS A 49 0.69 5.26 -6.59
CA CYS A 49 1.21 4.81 -5.30
C CYS A 49 2.63 5.30 -5.05
N LEU A 50 3.46 5.34 -6.10
CA LEU A 50 4.82 5.87 -5.98
C LEU A 50 4.78 7.32 -5.53
N ASN A 51 3.90 8.13 -6.13
CA ASN A 51 3.77 9.53 -5.77
C ASN A 51 3.20 9.73 -4.36
N VAL A 52 2.32 8.84 -3.93
CA VAL A 52 1.83 8.86 -2.55
C VAL A 52 2.99 8.59 -1.58
N ILE A 53 3.80 7.57 -1.86
CA ILE A 53 4.96 7.23 -1.03
C ILE A 53 5.92 8.41 -0.94
N ARG A 54 6.12 9.13 -2.04
CA ARG A 54 7.01 10.30 -2.10
C ARG A 54 6.41 11.57 -1.48
N GLY A 55 5.17 11.51 -1.01
CA GLY A 55 4.53 12.64 -0.36
C GLY A 55 3.90 13.65 -1.29
N ARG A 56 3.84 13.36 -2.60
CA ARG A 56 3.27 14.27 -3.59
C ARG A 56 1.75 14.23 -3.62
N PHE A 57 1.16 13.07 -3.34
CA PHE A 57 -0.28 12.87 -3.31
C PHE A 57 -0.70 12.31 -1.96
N ASN A 58 -1.93 12.59 -1.59
CA ASN A 58 -2.55 12.02 -0.39
C ASN A 58 -3.51 10.92 -0.81
N LEU A 59 -3.77 9.98 0.10
CA LEU A 59 -4.76 8.95 -0.14
C LEU A 59 -6.16 9.50 0.14
N THR A 60 -7.08 9.20 -0.76
CA THR A 60 -8.49 9.47 -0.56
C THR A 60 -9.15 8.23 0.05
N HIS A 61 -10.37 8.38 0.55
CA HIS A 61 -11.13 7.24 1.06
C HIS A 61 -11.24 6.14 0.00
N LYS A 62 -11.50 6.52 -1.23
CA LYS A 62 -11.63 5.58 -2.35
C LYS A 62 -10.31 4.85 -2.61
N SER A 63 -9.20 5.57 -2.54
CA SER A 63 -7.87 4.97 -2.71
C SER A 63 -7.55 3.98 -1.59
N ILE A 64 -7.92 4.31 -0.36
CA ILE A 64 -7.74 3.42 0.78
C ILE A 64 -8.50 2.11 0.56
N GLU A 65 -9.73 2.18 0.06
CA GLU A 65 -10.52 0.98 -0.25
C GLU A 65 -9.79 0.10 -1.28
N LYS A 66 -9.28 0.71 -2.35
CA LYS A 66 -8.57 -0.02 -3.40
C LYS A 66 -7.30 -0.68 -2.88
N ILE A 67 -6.53 0.05 -2.08
CA ILE A 67 -5.29 -0.47 -1.50
C ILE A 67 -5.60 -1.61 -0.53
N SER A 68 -6.63 -1.45 0.30
CA SER A 68 -7.03 -2.46 1.27
C SER A 68 -7.38 -3.79 0.60
N LYS A 69 -8.08 -3.74 -0.52
CA LYS A 69 -8.41 -4.93 -1.30
C LYS A 69 -7.16 -5.53 -1.95
N ALA A 70 -6.30 -4.69 -2.52
CA ALA A 70 -5.11 -5.18 -3.21
C ALA A 70 -4.10 -5.81 -2.25
N MET A 71 -3.99 -5.30 -1.04
CA MET A 71 -3.12 -5.84 -0.01
C MET A 71 -3.78 -6.94 0.81
N ASP A 72 -5.06 -7.17 0.57
CA ASP A 72 -5.84 -8.19 1.28
C ASP A 72 -5.85 -7.95 2.80
N PHE A 73 -6.12 -6.72 3.19
CA PHE A 73 -6.21 -6.35 4.60
C PHE A 73 -7.35 -7.08 5.32
N GLU A 74 -7.08 -7.54 6.53
CA GLU A 74 -8.13 -7.94 7.44
C GLU A 74 -8.85 -6.68 7.96
N PRO A 75 -10.08 -6.80 8.49
CA PRO A 75 -10.83 -5.63 8.94
C PRO A 75 -10.08 -4.71 9.91
N LEU A 76 -9.37 -5.26 10.88
CA LEU A 76 -8.61 -4.46 11.84
C LEU A 76 -7.42 -3.77 11.18
N GLN A 77 -6.79 -4.41 10.20
CA GLN A 77 -5.69 -3.82 9.46
C GLN A 77 -6.17 -2.63 8.64
N LYS A 78 -7.30 -2.78 7.96
CA LYS A 78 -7.91 -1.69 7.19
C LYS A 78 -8.23 -0.51 8.09
N GLU A 79 -8.84 -0.77 9.24
CA GLU A 79 -9.22 0.26 10.19
C GLU A 79 -7.98 1.02 10.68
N TYR A 80 -6.92 0.29 11.01
CA TYR A 80 -5.67 0.91 11.45
C TYR A 80 -5.04 1.75 10.35
N PHE A 81 -5.01 1.23 9.13
CA PHE A 81 -4.44 1.94 7.99
C PHE A 81 -5.20 3.24 7.71
N GLU A 82 -6.54 3.19 7.76
CA GLU A 82 -7.36 4.39 7.61
C GLU A 82 -7.03 5.43 8.69
N ALA A 83 -6.79 4.98 9.91
CA ALA A 83 -6.44 5.88 11.01
C ALA A 83 -5.07 6.51 10.84
N LEU A 84 -4.13 5.80 10.20
CA LEU A 84 -2.80 6.35 9.91
C LEU A 84 -2.86 7.45 8.84
N VAL A 85 -3.77 7.30 7.88
CA VAL A 85 -3.94 8.27 6.81
C VAL A 85 -4.67 9.50 7.31
#